data_2c3bdb9a2993643cf3506d8c03e094dd
#
_entry.id   2c3bdb9a2993643cf3506d8c03e094dd
#
_cell.length_a   1.000
_cell.length_b   1.000
_cell.length_c   1.000
_cell.angle_alpha   90.00
_cell.angle_beta   90.00
_cell.angle_gamma   90.00
#
_symmetry.space_group_name_H-M   'P 1'
#
loop_
_entity.id
_entity.type
_entity.pdbx_description
1 polymer ?
#
loop_
_entity_poly.entity_id
_entity_poly.type
_entity_poly.pdbx_seq_one_letter_code
_entity_poly.pdbx_strand_id
1 'polypeptide(L)'
;MAFQKLGNAYNLPKTPPNPYNTNSTMAASKPDKTGTVIEKHVDVDSMLEDYAWRLFKDMVGIKKGGLDQFRGLDRDEVEFVFNRKRLILTHEEPTYSNIQQTGARPNTVFKSVFTNSTAQTQSYSLKTERTSESICGVMREQGFMFGAEAELTLKTPCEIAELKTGFKHEVHFNSLQENTKSETLSWSVDSNIIVNSGVQTEASIVIEELSFHGTYQLVSTLYGMITISIKRKRDGALVTPVTANIATIFQDFINRKDLRLKGVVSIEHNAVKLTSKGHCYFQFAMKQYVDLKDVHMDLVSQANRLQMNNPRGYR
;
A
#
# COMPACT_ATOMS: atom_id res chain seq x y z
N MET A 1 21.33 57.01 7.33
CA MET A 1 20.14 56.48 8.03
C MET A 1 20.10 54.98 7.83
N ALA A 2 20.45 54.24 8.87
CA ALA A 2 20.55 52.78 8.85
C ALA A 2 19.24 52.19 9.39
N PHE A 3 18.56 51.34 8.61
CA PHE A 3 17.42 50.55 9.06
C PHE A 3 17.91 49.21 9.61
N GLN A 4 17.77 49.02 10.91
CA GLN A 4 17.97 47.77 11.59
C GLN A 4 16.86 46.78 11.21
N LYS A 5 17.26 45.59 10.73
CA LYS A 5 16.39 44.43 10.58
C LYS A 5 16.22 43.75 11.93
N LEU A 6 15.03 43.82 12.51
CA LEU A 6 14.59 43.00 13.61
C LEU A 6 14.10 41.63 13.03
N GLY A 7 14.87 40.60 13.21
CA GLY A 7 14.47 39.24 12.90
C GLY A 7 13.71 38.62 14.07
N ASN A 8 12.41 38.48 13.95
CA ASN A 8 11.62 37.62 14.84
C ASN A 8 11.57 36.21 14.24
N ALA A 9 12.37 35.33 14.81
CA ALA A 9 12.23 33.90 14.56
C ALA A 9 10.98 33.37 15.30
N TYR A 10 9.89 33.15 14.58
CA TYR A 10 8.76 32.42 15.10
C TYR A 10 9.17 30.95 15.18
N ASN A 11 9.33 30.44 16.40
CA ASN A 11 9.39 29.01 16.69
C ASN A 11 8.04 28.39 16.29
N LEU A 12 8.01 27.74 15.14
CA LEU A 12 6.91 26.86 14.77
C LEU A 12 6.88 25.68 15.77
N PRO A 13 5.72 25.34 16.32
CA PRO A 13 5.62 24.16 17.17
C PRO A 13 6.02 22.93 16.35
N LYS A 14 6.91 22.12 16.92
CA LYS A 14 7.32 20.82 16.35
C LYS A 14 6.06 20.00 16.11
N THR A 15 5.87 19.53 14.90
CA THR A 15 4.85 18.54 14.55
C THR A 15 4.84 17.41 15.60
N PRO A 16 3.67 17.02 16.11
CA PRO A 16 3.60 15.87 17.01
C PRO A 16 4.16 14.63 16.28
N PRO A 17 4.85 13.74 17.00
CA PRO A 17 5.41 12.54 16.39
C PRO A 17 4.29 11.75 15.75
N ASN A 18 4.51 11.29 14.52
CA ASN A 18 3.64 10.42 13.77
C ASN A 18 3.34 9.18 14.64
N PRO A 19 2.09 8.91 15.03
CA PRO A 19 1.74 7.78 15.89
C PRO A 19 2.03 6.42 15.25
N TYR A 20 2.38 6.39 13.97
CA TYR A 20 2.74 5.17 13.24
C TYR A 20 4.24 4.85 13.24
N ASN A 21 5.07 5.70 13.84
CA ASN A 21 6.49 5.42 14.08
C ASN A 21 6.74 5.06 15.56
N THR A 22 5.77 4.42 16.17
CA THR A 22 6.06 3.68 17.37
C THR A 22 6.66 2.34 16.94
N ASN A 23 7.93 2.14 17.28
CA ASN A 23 8.42 0.85 17.77
C ASN A 23 7.59 0.44 19.01
N SER A 24 6.25 0.39 18.89
CA SER A 24 5.45 -0.41 19.78
C SER A 24 5.77 -1.84 19.37
N THR A 25 6.72 -2.43 20.05
CA THR A 25 6.71 -3.83 20.39
C THR A 25 5.25 -4.18 20.73
N MET A 26 4.44 -4.52 19.71
CA MET A 26 3.42 -5.54 19.93
C MET A 26 4.21 -6.63 20.62
N ALA A 27 3.75 -7.06 21.80
CA ALA A 27 4.25 -8.26 22.41
C ALA A 27 4.05 -9.37 21.38
N ALA A 28 5.02 -9.48 20.49
CA ALA A 28 5.18 -10.59 19.62
C ALA A 28 5.29 -11.75 20.58
N SER A 29 4.27 -12.60 20.62
CA SER A 29 4.48 -13.99 20.99
C SER A 29 5.80 -14.34 20.34
N LYS A 30 6.79 -14.72 21.17
CA LYS A 30 8.15 -15.08 20.70
C LYS A 30 8.00 -15.83 19.40
N PRO A 31 8.58 -15.39 18.27
CA PRO A 31 8.51 -16.18 17.05
C PRO A 31 9.15 -17.50 17.39
N ASP A 32 8.38 -18.56 17.23
CA ASP A 32 8.91 -19.89 17.18
C ASP A 32 10.04 -19.85 16.15
N LYS A 33 11.21 -20.40 16.47
CA LYS A 33 12.44 -20.30 15.68
C LYS A 33 12.36 -21.11 14.37
N THR A 34 11.27 -21.04 13.62
CA THR A 34 11.11 -21.68 12.31
C THR A 34 10.10 -20.88 11.48
N GLY A 35 10.58 -19.98 10.68
CA GLY A 35 9.74 -19.40 9.65
C GLY A 35 10.05 -17.95 9.33
N THR A 36 11.21 -17.69 8.77
CA THR A 36 11.36 -16.53 7.88
C THR A 36 10.33 -16.74 6.78
N VAL A 37 9.30 -15.89 6.72
CA VAL A 37 8.39 -15.83 5.57
C VAL A 37 9.29 -15.46 4.39
N ILE A 38 9.67 -16.46 3.60
CA ILE A 38 10.45 -16.23 2.40
C ILE A 38 9.45 -15.70 1.40
N GLU A 39 9.45 -14.41 1.16
CA GLU A 39 8.72 -13.81 0.06
C GLU A 39 9.09 -14.52 -1.24
N LYS A 40 8.13 -15.24 -1.80
CA LYS A 40 8.34 -16.04 -2.98
C LYS A 40 7.90 -15.29 -4.22
N HIS A 41 8.85 -14.70 -4.93
CA HIS A 41 8.58 -13.99 -6.18
C HIS A 41 9.21 -14.70 -7.37
N VAL A 42 8.41 -14.90 -8.44
CA VAL A 42 8.87 -15.42 -9.73
C VAL A 42 9.23 -14.23 -10.62
N ASP A 43 10.50 -14.10 -10.95
CA ASP A 43 10.95 -13.16 -11.97
C ASP A 43 10.81 -13.80 -13.36
N VAL A 44 9.77 -13.37 -14.08
CA VAL A 44 9.46 -13.90 -15.42
C VAL A 44 10.56 -13.58 -16.40
N ASP A 45 11.17 -12.38 -16.34
CA ASP A 45 12.22 -11.98 -17.27
C ASP A 45 13.48 -12.80 -17.07
N SER A 46 13.89 -13.03 -15.83
CA SER A 46 15.00 -13.92 -15.51
C SER A 46 14.78 -15.34 -16.04
N MET A 47 13.55 -15.84 -15.97
CA MET A 47 13.21 -17.14 -16.55
C MET A 47 13.27 -17.14 -18.09
N LEU A 48 12.83 -16.08 -18.73
CA LEU A 48 12.92 -15.92 -20.17
C LEU A 48 14.37 -15.89 -20.64
N GLU A 49 15.24 -15.18 -19.92
CA GLU A 49 16.68 -15.18 -20.16
C GLU A 49 17.29 -16.58 -20.01
N ASP A 50 16.97 -17.28 -18.91
CA ASP A 50 17.43 -18.63 -18.65
C ASP A 50 17.04 -19.62 -19.78
N TYR A 51 15.81 -19.48 -20.26
CA TYR A 51 15.29 -20.30 -21.37
C TYR A 51 16.05 -20.00 -22.67
N ALA A 52 16.15 -18.72 -23.04
CA ALA A 52 16.82 -18.30 -24.28
C ALA A 52 18.29 -18.67 -24.27
N TRP A 53 18.98 -18.46 -23.14
CA TRP A 53 20.39 -18.80 -22.98
C TRP A 53 20.64 -20.31 -23.15
N ARG A 54 19.78 -21.13 -22.55
CA ARG A 54 19.86 -22.59 -22.65
C ARG A 54 19.68 -23.06 -24.09
N LEU A 55 18.64 -22.58 -24.78
CA LEU A 55 18.44 -22.91 -26.20
C LEU A 55 19.61 -22.46 -27.06
N PHE A 56 20.19 -21.29 -26.81
CA PHE A 56 21.38 -20.83 -27.50
C PHE A 56 22.55 -21.81 -27.32
N LYS A 57 22.84 -22.23 -26.08
CA LYS A 57 23.92 -23.19 -25.81
C LYS A 57 23.67 -24.55 -26.49
N ASP A 58 22.44 -25.01 -26.53
CA ASP A 58 22.05 -26.25 -27.23
C ASP A 58 22.27 -26.11 -28.76
N MET A 59 21.87 -24.97 -29.36
CA MET A 59 22.05 -24.69 -30.79
C MET A 59 23.52 -24.58 -31.20
N VAL A 60 24.35 -23.95 -30.38
CA VAL A 60 25.82 -23.83 -30.63
C VAL A 60 26.49 -25.19 -30.57
N GLY A 61 25.94 -26.17 -29.83
CA GLY A 61 26.43 -27.56 -29.81
C GLY A 61 26.20 -28.32 -31.12
N ILE A 62 25.31 -27.84 -32.00
CA ILE A 62 24.95 -28.46 -33.25
C ILE A 62 25.85 -27.96 -34.38
N LYS A 63 26.73 -28.80 -34.92
CA LYS A 63 27.78 -28.43 -35.94
C LYS A 63 27.26 -27.77 -37.24
N LYS A 64 25.96 -27.70 -37.51
CA LYS A 64 25.36 -27.15 -38.73
C LYS A 64 24.60 -25.83 -38.52
N GLY A 65 24.66 -25.21 -37.32
CA GLY A 65 23.75 -24.12 -36.94
C GLY A 65 24.20 -22.70 -37.32
N GLY A 66 25.39 -22.49 -37.90
CA GLY A 66 25.93 -21.16 -38.25
C GLY A 66 26.28 -20.27 -37.03
N LEU A 67 26.15 -20.78 -35.82
CA LEU A 67 26.42 -20.07 -34.57
C LEU A 67 27.82 -20.37 -34.00
N ASP A 68 28.66 -21.12 -34.74
CA ASP A 68 29.98 -21.54 -34.28
C ASP A 68 30.88 -20.37 -33.88
N GLN A 69 30.75 -19.21 -34.52
CA GLN A 69 31.47 -17.98 -34.18
C GLN A 69 31.15 -17.44 -32.77
N PHE A 70 30.02 -17.88 -32.16
CA PHE A 70 29.59 -17.48 -30.84
C PHE A 70 29.78 -18.58 -29.78
N ARG A 71 30.48 -19.68 -30.11
CA ARG A 71 30.65 -20.86 -29.23
C ARG A 71 31.31 -20.52 -27.89
N GLY A 72 32.24 -19.57 -27.89
CA GLY A 72 32.96 -19.12 -26.70
C GLY A 72 32.28 -18.01 -25.92
N LEU A 73 31.07 -17.60 -26.28
CA LEU A 73 30.38 -16.51 -25.63
C LEU A 73 29.86 -16.90 -24.24
N ASP A 74 30.12 -16.07 -23.25
CA ASP A 74 29.61 -16.23 -21.89
C ASP A 74 28.38 -15.39 -21.65
N ARG A 75 27.58 -15.74 -20.61
CA ARG A 75 26.30 -15.11 -20.35
C ARG A 75 26.42 -13.60 -19.98
N ASP A 76 27.48 -13.23 -19.31
CA ASP A 76 27.78 -11.83 -18.91
C ASP A 76 28.16 -10.94 -20.09
N GLU A 77 28.59 -11.55 -21.24
CA GLU A 77 28.91 -10.85 -22.48
C GLU A 77 27.70 -10.57 -23.36
N VAL A 78 26.51 -11.05 -22.98
CA VAL A 78 25.28 -10.86 -23.75
C VAL A 78 24.25 -10.06 -22.99
N GLU A 79 23.38 -9.40 -23.75
CA GLU A 79 22.13 -8.78 -23.28
C GLU A 79 20.94 -9.48 -23.92
N PHE A 80 19.82 -9.52 -23.18
CA PHE A 80 18.57 -10.07 -23.64
C PHE A 80 17.57 -8.96 -23.90
N VAL A 81 17.09 -8.87 -25.13
CA VAL A 81 16.10 -7.85 -25.54
C VAL A 81 14.78 -8.53 -25.82
N PHE A 82 13.74 -8.16 -25.06
CA PHE A 82 12.43 -8.77 -25.13
C PHE A 82 11.50 -8.01 -26.07
N ASN A 83 10.92 -8.69 -27.04
CA ASN A 83 9.81 -8.18 -27.81
C ASN A 83 8.51 -8.82 -27.30
N ARG A 84 7.78 -8.05 -26.48
CA ARG A 84 6.54 -8.47 -25.79
C ARG A 84 5.26 -8.09 -26.55
N LYS A 85 5.35 -7.52 -27.78
CA LYS A 85 4.19 -7.01 -28.52
C LYS A 85 3.08 -8.04 -28.77
N ARG A 86 3.40 -9.34 -28.71
CA ARG A 86 2.48 -10.45 -28.90
C ARG A 86 2.18 -11.19 -27.60
N LEU A 87 2.61 -10.68 -26.46
CA LEU A 87 2.20 -11.15 -25.15
C LEU A 87 1.05 -10.31 -24.62
N ILE A 88 0.11 -10.97 -24.00
CA ILE A 88 -1.05 -10.35 -23.35
C ILE A 88 -1.06 -10.83 -21.89
N LEU A 89 -1.10 -9.87 -20.97
CA LEU A 89 -1.27 -10.09 -19.53
C LEU A 89 -2.65 -9.55 -19.15
N THR A 90 -3.47 -10.39 -18.54
CA THR A 90 -4.79 -10.01 -18.02
C THR A 90 -4.88 -10.41 -16.55
N HIS A 91 -5.65 -9.66 -15.77
CA HIS A 91 -5.87 -9.94 -14.36
C HIS A 91 -7.33 -10.33 -14.14
N GLU A 92 -7.55 -11.38 -13.34
CA GLU A 92 -8.86 -11.74 -12.84
C GLU A 92 -9.24 -10.82 -11.68
N GLU A 93 -10.49 -10.87 -11.23
CA GLU A 93 -10.85 -10.14 -10.01
C GLU A 93 -10.18 -10.76 -8.78
N PRO A 94 -9.60 -9.94 -7.89
CA PRO A 94 -9.01 -10.46 -6.66
C PRO A 94 -10.09 -11.09 -5.80
N THR A 95 -9.77 -12.23 -5.22
CA THR A 95 -10.60 -12.88 -4.21
C THR A 95 -10.07 -12.56 -2.83
N TYR A 96 -10.96 -12.26 -1.90
CA TYR A 96 -10.63 -11.95 -0.52
C TYR A 96 -11.14 -13.04 0.41
N SER A 97 -10.40 -13.30 1.48
CA SER A 97 -10.80 -14.24 2.52
C SER A 97 -10.34 -13.75 3.88
N ASN A 98 -11.03 -14.25 4.92
CA ASN A 98 -10.75 -13.89 6.32
C ASN A 98 -10.79 -12.38 6.57
N ILE A 99 -11.70 -11.67 5.90
CA ILE A 99 -11.88 -10.24 6.14
C ILE A 99 -12.45 -10.05 7.54
N GLN A 100 -11.68 -9.35 8.37
CA GLN A 100 -12.06 -9.00 9.74
C GLN A 100 -12.13 -7.49 9.85
N GLN A 101 -13.31 -7.00 10.25
CA GLN A 101 -13.51 -5.60 10.56
C GLN A 101 -13.06 -5.34 12.00
N THR A 102 -12.21 -4.35 12.18
CA THR A 102 -11.96 -3.78 13.50
C THR A 102 -13.06 -2.76 13.80
N GLY A 103 -13.60 -2.79 15.01
CA GLY A 103 -14.66 -1.87 15.42
C GLY A 103 -14.31 -0.41 15.14
N ALA A 104 -15.34 0.38 14.85
CA ALA A 104 -15.19 1.81 14.61
C ALA A 104 -14.45 2.51 15.77
N ARG A 105 -13.42 3.25 15.45
CA ARG A 105 -12.66 4.03 16.43
C ARG A 105 -12.94 5.52 16.21
N PRO A 106 -13.56 6.20 17.21
CA PRO A 106 -13.71 7.65 17.12
C PRO A 106 -12.35 8.33 17.26
N ASN A 107 -12.02 9.18 16.31
CA ASN A 107 -10.83 10.02 16.33
C ASN A 107 -11.27 11.48 16.44
N THR A 108 -10.95 12.14 17.56
CA THR A 108 -11.24 13.57 17.76
C THR A 108 -10.18 14.40 17.05
N VAL A 109 -10.55 14.99 15.94
CA VAL A 109 -9.63 15.77 15.09
C VAL A 109 -9.57 17.25 15.42
N PHE A 110 -10.56 17.72 16.19
CA PHE A 110 -10.62 19.13 16.61
C PHE A 110 -11.48 19.28 17.86
N LYS A 111 -11.08 20.22 18.75
CA LYS A 111 -11.86 20.65 19.91
C LYS A 111 -11.87 22.17 20.00
N SER A 112 -13.03 22.72 20.35
CA SER A 112 -13.20 24.13 20.67
C SER A 112 -14.09 24.29 21.88
N VAL A 113 -13.84 25.31 22.67
CA VAL A 113 -14.60 25.59 23.88
C VAL A 113 -15.27 26.96 23.72
N PHE A 114 -16.58 26.96 23.88
CA PHE A 114 -17.40 28.16 23.83
C PHE A 114 -17.94 28.46 25.23
N THR A 115 -17.67 29.64 25.73
CA THR A 115 -18.08 30.06 27.09
C THR A 115 -19.06 31.19 27.03
N ASN A 116 -20.24 31.03 27.65
CA ASN A 116 -21.24 32.05 27.76
C ASN A 116 -21.40 32.47 29.22
N SER A 117 -20.77 33.61 29.58
CA SER A 117 -20.87 34.22 30.88
C SER A 117 -21.99 35.30 30.99
N THR A 118 -22.83 35.45 29.96
CA THR A 118 -23.92 36.41 29.92
C THR A 118 -25.22 35.81 30.47
N ALA A 119 -26.21 36.64 30.73
CA ALA A 119 -27.51 36.23 31.20
C ALA A 119 -28.42 35.66 30.08
N GLN A 120 -27.99 35.73 28.81
CA GLN A 120 -28.78 35.26 27.65
C GLN A 120 -28.09 34.17 26.91
N THR A 121 -28.84 33.29 26.21
CA THR A 121 -28.32 32.30 25.30
C THR A 121 -27.58 32.93 24.14
N GLN A 122 -26.41 32.41 23.80
CA GLN A 122 -25.58 32.87 22.69
C GLN A 122 -25.42 31.80 21.63
N SER A 123 -25.29 32.23 20.36
CA SER A 123 -25.01 31.36 19.22
C SER A 123 -23.63 31.67 18.69
N TYR A 124 -22.82 30.61 18.55
CA TYR A 124 -21.46 30.69 18.00
C TYR A 124 -21.37 29.89 16.70
N SER A 125 -20.73 30.45 15.68
CA SER A 125 -20.48 29.73 14.43
C SER A 125 -19.19 28.92 14.54
N LEU A 126 -19.28 27.61 14.27
CA LEU A 126 -18.13 26.71 14.13
C LEU A 126 -17.95 26.37 12.66
N LYS A 127 -16.94 27.01 12.02
CA LYS A 127 -16.54 26.72 10.65
C LYS A 127 -15.12 26.22 10.65
N THR A 128 -14.89 25.01 10.13
CA THR A 128 -13.55 24.44 10.02
C THR A 128 -13.50 23.37 8.94
N GLU A 129 -12.32 23.18 8.41
CA GLU A 129 -12.01 22.07 7.49
C GLU A 129 -10.91 21.22 8.10
N ARG A 130 -11.04 19.90 7.96
CA ARG A 130 -10.08 18.92 8.44
C ARG A 130 -9.89 17.85 7.38
N THR A 131 -8.76 17.19 7.42
CA THR A 131 -8.43 16.08 6.52
C THR A 131 -8.26 14.80 7.31
N SER A 132 -8.63 13.69 6.69
CA SER A 132 -8.30 12.33 7.12
C SER A 132 -7.66 11.56 5.98
N GLU A 133 -6.96 10.49 6.29
CA GLU A 133 -6.34 9.61 5.30
C GLU A 133 -7.09 8.28 5.22
N SER A 134 -7.39 7.87 4.00
CA SER A 134 -7.80 6.50 3.71
C SER A 134 -6.60 5.72 3.21
N ILE A 135 -6.33 4.56 3.77
CA ILE A 135 -5.11 3.79 3.53
C ILE A 135 -5.48 2.40 2.99
N CYS A 136 -4.79 1.97 1.94
CA CYS A 136 -4.75 0.58 1.51
C CYS A 136 -3.31 0.08 1.60
N GLY A 137 -3.09 -0.95 2.38
CA GLY A 137 -1.79 -1.59 2.53
C GLY A 137 -1.83 -3.04 2.07
N VAL A 138 -0.69 -3.54 1.57
CA VAL A 138 -0.50 -4.93 1.16
C VAL A 138 0.80 -5.47 1.71
N MET A 139 0.78 -6.73 2.12
CA MET A 139 1.97 -7.52 2.41
C MET A 139 1.96 -8.71 1.44
N ARG A 140 2.89 -8.76 0.52
CA ARG A 140 2.99 -9.80 -0.50
C ARG A 140 3.77 -10.97 0.06
N GLU A 141 3.16 -12.15 0.08
CA GLU A 141 3.82 -13.40 0.46
C GLU A 141 4.33 -14.16 -0.77
N GLN A 142 3.59 -14.03 -1.85
CA GLN A 142 3.83 -14.76 -3.09
C GLN A 142 3.36 -13.93 -4.27
N GLY A 143 4.14 -13.95 -5.36
CA GLY A 143 3.79 -13.21 -6.56
C GLY A 143 4.78 -13.41 -7.71
N PHE A 144 4.68 -12.54 -8.68
CA PHE A 144 5.56 -12.53 -9.84
C PHE A 144 5.95 -11.10 -10.23
N MET A 145 7.05 -11.00 -10.97
CA MET A 145 7.50 -9.78 -11.64
C MET A 145 7.49 -10.03 -13.15
N PHE A 146 7.05 -9.05 -13.92
CA PHE A 146 7.05 -9.08 -15.38
C PHE A 146 7.51 -7.72 -15.94
N GLY A 147 8.70 -7.66 -16.45
CA GLY A 147 9.37 -6.41 -16.80
C GLY A 147 9.92 -5.70 -15.58
N ALA A 148 10.07 -4.37 -15.71
CA ALA A 148 10.48 -3.53 -14.57
C ALA A 148 9.36 -3.32 -13.55
N GLU A 149 8.14 -3.75 -13.86
CA GLU A 149 6.94 -3.48 -13.09
C GLU A 149 6.42 -4.79 -12.47
N ALA A 150 6.21 -4.77 -11.17
CA ALA A 150 5.50 -5.82 -10.44
C ALA A 150 4.12 -5.29 -10.08
N GLU A 151 3.31 -5.00 -11.10
CA GLU A 151 2.00 -4.40 -10.93
C GLU A 151 1.06 -5.34 -10.16
N LEU A 152 0.44 -4.81 -9.12
CA LEU A 152 -0.63 -5.46 -8.38
C LEU A 152 -1.81 -4.49 -8.33
N THR A 153 -2.92 -4.87 -8.94
CA THR A 153 -4.18 -4.15 -8.85
C THR A 153 -5.12 -4.87 -7.90
N LEU A 154 -5.52 -4.21 -6.83
CA LEU A 154 -6.53 -4.71 -5.91
C LEU A 154 -7.81 -3.88 -6.07
N LYS A 155 -8.94 -4.56 -6.26
CA LYS A 155 -10.26 -3.93 -6.13
C LYS A 155 -10.63 -3.87 -4.67
N THR A 156 -11.25 -2.77 -4.24
CA THR A 156 -11.81 -2.68 -2.89
C THR A 156 -12.88 -3.75 -2.71
N PRO A 157 -12.83 -4.57 -1.64
CA PRO A 157 -13.85 -5.57 -1.38
C PRO A 157 -15.26 -4.97 -1.38
N CYS A 158 -16.26 -5.71 -1.90
CA CYS A 158 -17.64 -5.22 -2.02
C CYS A 158 -18.19 -4.73 -0.69
N GLU A 159 -17.90 -5.44 0.40
CA GLU A 159 -18.35 -5.11 1.76
C GLU A 159 -17.84 -3.73 2.21
N ILE A 160 -16.66 -3.33 1.72
CA ILE A 160 -16.06 -2.02 1.99
C ILE A 160 -16.63 -0.97 1.04
N ALA A 161 -16.74 -1.30 -0.24
CA ALA A 161 -17.23 -0.38 -1.28
C ALA A 161 -18.68 0.06 -1.03
N GLU A 162 -19.52 -0.82 -0.48
CA GLU A 162 -20.92 -0.52 -0.11
C GLU A 162 -21.03 0.54 0.99
N LEU A 163 -20.00 0.74 1.81
CA LEU A 163 -20.00 1.73 2.88
C LEU A 163 -19.85 3.20 2.38
N LYS A 164 -19.80 3.44 1.07
CA LYS A 164 -19.70 4.78 0.46
C LYS A 164 -18.52 5.62 1.00
N THR A 165 -17.39 4.97 1.19
CA THR A 165 -16.24 5.55 1.91
C THR A 165 -15.42 6.57 1.11
N GLY A 166 -15.78 6.87 -0.13
CA GLY A 166 -14.96 7.71 -1.01
C GLY A 166 -13.63 7.08 -1.45
N PHE A 167 -13.40 5.82 -1.09
CA PHE A 167 -12.22 5.08 -1.52
C PHE A 167 -12.36 4.65 -2.97
N LYS A 168 -11.26 4.70 -3.75
CA LYS A 168 -11.29 4.23 -5.14
C LYS A 168 -11.61 2.74 -5.20
N HIS A 169 -12.40 2.35 -6.20
CA HIS A 169 -12.72 0.93 -6.43
C HIS A 169 -11.49 0.08 -6.75
N GLU A 170 -10.42 0.69 -7.23
CA GLU A 170 -9.19 0.00 -7.60
C GLU A 170 -7.97 0.74 -7.03
N VAL A 171 -7.05 -0.03 -6.47
CA VAL A 171 -5.77 0.45 -5.93
C VAL A 171 -4.65 -0.25 -6.68
N HIS A 172 -3.78 0.54 -7.32
CA HIS A 172 -2.67 0.04 -8.11
C HIS A 172 -1.36 0.17 -7.33
N PHE A 173 -0.62 -0.91 -7.24
CA PHE A 173 0.73 -0.98 -6.68
C PHE A 173 1.71 -1.30 -7.80
N ASN A 174 2.55 -0.36 -8.19
CA ASN A 174 3.36 -0.44 -9.39
C ASN A 174 4.70 -1.16 -9.18
N SER A 175 5.09 -1.41 -7.93
CA SER A 175 6.33 -2.10 -7.62
C SER A 175 6.21 -3.02 -6.42
N LEU A 176 7.15 -3.98 -6.27
CA LEU A 176 7.21 -4.85 -5.09
C LEU A 176 7.50 -4.08 -3.80
N GLN A 177 8.13 -2.92 -3.90
CA GLN A 177 8.49 -2.09 -2.75
C GLN A 177 7.32 -1.20 -2.29
N GLU A 178 6.33 -1.00 -3.17
CA GLU A 178 5.17 -0.19 -2.86
C GLU A 178 4.11 -1.04 -2.14
N ASN A 179 4.04 -0.89 -0.82
CA ASN A 179 3.16 -1.68 0.03
C ASN A 179 2.00 -0.88 0.63
N THR A 180 1.93 0.43 0.38
CA THR A 180 0.88 1.30 0.94
C THR A 180 0.51 2.40 -0.03
N LYS A 181 -0.78 2.63 -0.18
CA LYS A 181 -1.38 3.78 -0.87
C LYS A 181 -2.28 4.52 0.11
N SER A 182 -2.23 5.85 0.09
CA SER A 182 -3.15 6.68 0.86
C SER A 182 -3.84 7.72 -0.01
N GLU A 183 -5.07 8.07 0.38
CA GLU A 183 -5.84 9.15 -0.21
C GLU A 183 -6.33 10.07 0.90
N THR A 184 -6.21 11.38 0.67
CA THR A 184 -6.67 12.38 1.62
C THR A 184 -8.13 12.73 1.34
N LEU A 185 -8.96 12.69 2.38
CA LEU A 185 -10.35 13.13 2.36
C LEU A 185 -10.50 14.41 3.16
N SER A 186 -11.16 15.42 2.58
CA SER A 186 -11.46 16.67 3.25
C SER A 186 -12.86 16.65 3.86
N TRP A 187 -12.96 17.09 5.10
CA TRP A 187 -14.19 17.16 5.88
C TRP A 187 -14.45 18.60 6.27
N SER A 188 -15.59 19.14 5.89
CA SER A 188 -16.01 20.49 6.28
C SER A 188 -17.12 20.44 7.32
N VAL A 189 -17.03 21.34 8.31
CA VAL A 189 -18.08 21.56 9.29
C VAL A 189 -18.49 23.02 9.21
N ASP A 190 -19.79 23.24 9.10
CA ASP A 190 -20.44 24.55 9.28
C ASP A 190 -21.64 24.33 10.19
N SER A 191 -21.48 24.66 11.47
CA SER A 191 -22.48 24.42 12.50
C SER A 191 -22.64 25.62 13.43
N ASN A 192 -23.86 25.87 13.85
CA ASN A 192 -24.14 26.86 14.89
C ASN A 192 -24.23 26.15 16.24
N ILE A 193 -23.39 26.55 17.17
CA ILE A 193 -23.35 26.04 18.53
C ILE A 193 -24.12 26.98 19.42
N ILE A 194 -25.19 26.49 20.04
CA ILE A 194 -26.03 27.25 20.98
C ILE A 194 -25.49 27.00 22.39
N VAL A 195 -25.10 28.04 23.09
CA VAL A 195 -24.55 27.97 24.46
C VAL A 195 -25.47 28.72 25.39
N ASN A 196 -26.03 28.01 26.38
CA ASN A 196 -26.92 28.59 27.37
C ASN A 196 -26.19 29.51 28.34
N SER A 197 -26.94 30.38 29.04
CA SER A 197 -26.40 31.27 30.07
C SER A 197 -25.67 30.50 31.16
N GLY A 198 -24.48 30.92 31.54
CA GLY A 198 -23.68 30.31 32.60
C GLY A 198 -23.07 28.94 32.25
N VAL A 199 -23.06 28.55 30.96
CA VAL A 199 -22.56 27.26 30.47
C VAL A 199 -21.30 27.46 29.64
N GLN A 200 -20.42 26.48 29.73
CA GLN A 200 -19.29 26.27 28.86
C GLN A 200 -19.55 25.01 28.02
N THR A 201 -19.59 25.16 26.69
CA THR A 201 -19.80 24.04 25.76
C THR A 201 -18.51 23.68 25.06
N GLU A 202 -18.02 22.45 25.25
CA GLU A 202 -16.96 21.85 24.45
C GLU A 202 -17.58 21.26 23.17
N ALA A 203 -17.17 21.73 22.01
CA ALA A 203 -17.51 21.17 20.71
C ALA A 203 -16.32 20.37 20.17
N SER A 204 -16.51 19.11 19.92
CA SER A 204 -15.50 18.20 19.36
C SER A 204 -15.93 17.73 17.98
N ILE A 205 -15.05 17.83 16.98
CA ILE A 205 -15.25 17.20 15.68
C ILE A 205 -14.62 15.82 15.75
N VAL A 206 -15.46 14.82 15.55
CA VAL A 206 -15.08 13.41 15.64
C VAL A 206 -15.25 12.76 14.27
N ILE A 207 -14.21 12.06 13.81
CA ILE A 207 -14.22 11.22 12.62
C ILE A 207 -14.17 9.77 13.09
N GLU A 208 -15.12 8.96 12.66
CA GLU A 208 -15.09 7.52 12.90
C GLU A 208 -14.34 6.82 11.79
N GLU A 209 -13.30 6.06 12.17
CA GLU A 209 -12.47 5.28 11.27
C GLU A 209 -12.75 3.79 11.42
N LEU A 210 -12.83 3.09 10.29
CA LEU A 210 -12.91 1.64 10.22
C LEU A 210 -11.62 1.07 9.62
N SER A 211 -11.21 -0.08 10.14
CA SER A 211 -10.09 -0.84 9.59
C SER A 211 -10.53 -2.26 9.26
N PHE A 212 -10.03 -2.78 8.16
CA PHE A 212 -10.24 -4.16 7.70
C PHE A 212 -8.89 -4.81 7.44
N HIS A 213 -8.77 -6.06 7.84
CA HIS A 213 -7.63 -6.90 7.57
C HIS A 213 -8.12 -8.19 6.92
N GLY A 214 -7.40 -8.69 5.96
CA GLY A 214 -7.74 -9.93 5.28
C GLY A 214 -6.59 -10.48 4.47
N THR A 215 -6.86 -11.56 3.76
CA THR A 215 -5.95 -12.12 2.77
C THR A 215 -6.53 -11.92 1.38
N TYR A 216 -5.66 -11.71 0.41
CA TYR A 216 -6.05 -11.61 -0.99
C TYR A 216 -5.36 -12.67 -1.84
N GLN A 217 -6.03 -13.07 -2.91
CA GLN A 217 -5.46 -13.86 -4.00
C GLN A 217 -5.87 -13.23 -5.33
N LEU A 218 -4.88 -12.93 -6.17
CA LEU A 218 -5.05 -12.43 -7.52
C LEU A 218 -4.46 -13.43 -8.49
N VAL A 219 -5.22 -13.82 -9.51
CA VAL A 219 -4.77 -14.65 -10.61
C VAL A 219 -4.59 -13.79 -11.85
N SER A 220 -3.41 -13.87 -12.45
CA SER A 220 -3.09 -13.17 -13.70
C SER A 220 -2.80 -14.20 -14.78
N THR A 221 -3.31 -13.96 -15.98
CA THR A 221 -3.15 -14.86 -17.12
C THR A 221 -2.23 -14.22 -18.15
N LEU A 222 -1.11 -14.88 -18.43
CA LEU A 222 -0.13 -14.46 -19.42
C LEU A 222 -0.16 -15.45 -20.60
N TYR A 223 -0.41 -14.96 -21.82
CA TYR A 223 -0.47 -15.79 -23.02
C TYR A 223 0.09 -15.10 -24.25
N GLY A 224 0.42 -15.89 -25.27
CA GLY A 224 0.94 -15.40 -26.53
C GLY A 224 2.39 -15.79 -26.81
N MET A 225 2.99 -15.11 -27.75
CA MET A 225 4.36 -15.37 -28.24
C MET A 225 5.31 -14.27 -27.77
N ILE A 226 6.52 -14.67 -27.38
CA ILE A 226 7.61 -13.75 -27.08
C ILE A 226 8.79 -14.03 -28.00
N THR A 227 9.47 -12.95 -28.42
CA THR A 227 10.76 -13.06 -29.09
C THR A 227 11.83 -12.47 -28.17
N ILE A 228 12.84 -13.25 -27.88
CA ILE A 228 13.98 -12.88 -27.03
C ILE A 228 15.20 -12.80 -27.96
N SER A 229 15.73 -11.61 -28.17
CA SER A 229 16.92 -11.40 -28.97
C SER A 229 18.14 -11.41 -28.06
N ILE A 230 19.04 -12.36 -28.30
CA ILE A 230 20.36 -12.40 -27.63
C ILE A 230 21.31 -11.52 -28.44
N LYS A 231 21.83 -10.47 -27.81
CA LYS A 231 22.78 -9.55 -28.43
C LYS A 231 24.10 -9.56 -27.66
N ARG A 232 25.20 -9.39 -28.37
CA ARG A 232 26.51 -9.27 -27.76
C ARG A 232 26.70 -7.84 -27.23
N LYS A 233 27.06 -7.69 -25.98
CA LYS A 233 27.16 -6.37 -25.31
C LYS A 233 28.18 -5.44 -25.93
N ARG A 234 29.33 -5.97 -26.35
CA ARG A 234 30.47 -5.15 -26.81
C ARG A 234 30.16 -4.32 -28.07
N ASP A 235 29.29 -4.79 -28.94
CA ASP A 235 29.02 -4.19 -30.26
C ASP A 235 27.54 -4.20 -30.65
N GLY A 236 26.66 -4.70 -29.81
CA GLY A 236 25.21 -4.78 -30.07
C GLY A 236 24.83 -5.80 -31.15
N ALA A 237 25.78 -6.62 -31.66
CA ALA A 237 25.52 -7.58 -32.71
C ALA A 237 24.48 -8.63 -32.26
N LEU A 238 23.52 -8.90 -33.13
CA LEU A 238 22.52 -9.95 -32.90
C LEU A 238 23.20 -11.32 -33.00
N VAL A 239 23.17 -12.07 -31.90
CA VAL A 239 23.65 -13.45 -31.83
C VAL A 239 22.61 -14.40 -32.40
N THR A 240 21.41 -14.39 -31.79
CA THR A 240 20.26 -15.17 -32.29
C THR A 240 18.97 -14.67 -31.68
N PRO A 241 17.84 -14.69 -32.40
CA PRO A 241 16.51 -14.54 -31.83
C PRO A 241 15.94 -15.89 -31.42
N VAL A 242 15.29 -15.94 -30.27
CA VAL A 242 14.50 -17.09 -29.80
C VAL A 242 13.03 -16.66 -29.74
N THR A 243 12.16 -17.33 -30.50
CA THR A 243 10.72 -17.04 -30.46
C THR A 243 9.99 -18.28 -29.99
N ALA A 244 9.18 -18.14 -28.94
CA ALA A 244 8.40 -19.24 -28.38
C ALA A 244 7.08 -18.77 -27.78
N ASN A 245 6.13 -19.71 -27.62
CA ASN A 245 4.93 -19.48 -26.82
C ASN A 245 5.30 -19.46 -25.35
N ILE A 246 4.76 -18.51 -24.60
CA ILE A 246 5.04 -18.33 -23.19
C ILE A 246 4.71 -19.59 -22.37
N ALA A 247 3.59 -20.25 -22.67
CA ALA A 247 3.20 -21.48 -21.98
C ALA A 247 4.21 -22.62 -22.24
N THR A 248 4.77 -22.70 -23.44
CA THR A 248 5.81 -23.69 -23.76
C THR A 248 7.08 -23.46 -22.93
N ILE A 249 7.48 -22.21 -22.78
CA ILE A 249 8.63 -21.83 -21.96
C ILE A 249 8.42 -22.27 -20.50
N PHE A 250 7.30 -21.92 -19.91
CA PHE A 250 7.00 -22.27 -18.52
C PHE A 250 6.77 -23.77 -18.33
N GLN A 251 6.21 -24.46 -19.35
CA GLN A 251 6.07 -25.92 -19.31
C GLN A 251 7.43 -26.64 -19.24
N ASP A 252 8.45 -26.13 -19.94
CA ASP A 252 9.81 -26.66 -19.87
C ASP A 252 10.38 -26.54 -18.44
N PHE A 253 10.18 -25.41 -17.77
CA PHE A 253 10.60 -25.24 -16.37
C PHE A 253 9.82 -26.15 -15.42
N ILE A 254 8.51 -26.31 -15.61
CA ILE A 254 7.68 -27.22 -14.80
C ILE A 254 8.17 -28.63 -14.96
N ASN A 255 8.45 -29.09 -16.21
CA ASN A 255 8.95 -30.42 -16.50
C ASN A 255 10.32 -30.69 -15.85
N ARG A 256 11.12 -29.62 -15.70
CA ARG A 256 12.40 -29.66 -14.97
C ARG A 256 12.24 -29.58 -13.46
N LYS A 257 11.02 -29.52 -12.95
CA LYS A 257 10.69 -29.38 -11.51
C LYS A 257 11.31 -28.15 -10.86
N ASP A 258 11.31 -27.02 -11.55
CA ASP A 258 11.84 -25.78 -11.01
C ASP A 258 11.00 -25.34 -9.79
N LEU A 259 11.62 -25.30 -8.62
CA LEU A 259 10.96 -25.00 -7.37
C LEU A 259 10.49 -23.54 -7.27
N ARG A 260 11.04 -22.65 -8.07
CA ARG A 260 10.60 -21.24 -8.14
C ARG A 260 9.13 -21.12 -8.50
N LEU A 261 8.63 -22.02 -9.34
CA LEU A 261 7.26 -21.98 -9.88
C LEU A 261 6.20 -22.56 -8.95
N LYS A 262 6.60 -23.38 -7.97
CA LYS A 262 5.66 -24.12 -7.12
C LYS A 262 4.72 -23.18 -6.37
N GLY A 263 3.41 -23.30 -6.63
CA GLY A 263 2.34 -22.52 -5.97
C GLY A 263 2.13 -21.14 -6.59
N VAL A 264 3.03 -20.62 -7.44
CA VAL A 264 2.89 -19.35 -8.15
C VAL A 264 2.38 -19.54 -9.56
N VAL A 265 2.83 -20.60 -10.24
CA VAL A 265 2.60 -20.82 -11.67
C VAL A 265 1.84 -22.11 -11.92
N SER A 266 0.81 -22.05 -12.75
CA SER A 266 0.17 -23.20 -13.40
C SER A 266 -0.06 -22.89 -14.89
N ILE A 267 -0.30 -23.93 -15.68
CA ILE A 267 -0.58 -23.80 -17.12
C ILE A 267 -1.95 -24.37 -17.41
N GLU A 268 -2.80 -23.55 -18.02
CA GLU A 268 -4.15 -23.91 -18.41
C GLU A 268 -4.42 -23.38 -19.82
N HIS A 269 -4.98 -24.21 -20.70
CA HIS A 269 -5.42 -23.82 -22.06
C HIS A 269 -4.34 -23.04 -22.84
N ASN A 270 -3.07 -23.48 -22.76
CA ASN A 270 -1.94 -22.84 -23.43
C ASN A 270 -1.65 -21.40 -22.93
N ALA A 271 -2.07 -21.08 -21.71
CA ALA A 271 -1.78 -19.85 -21.00
C ALA A 271 -1.12 -20.13 -19.66
N VAL A 272 -0.31 -19.20 -19.20
CA VAL A 272 0.37 -19.26 -17.90
C VAL A 272 -0.49 -18.50 -16.89
N LYS A 273 -0.97 -19.20 -15.87
CA LYS A 273 -1.65 -18.62 -14.71
C LYS A 273 -0.61 -18.30 -13.65
N LEU A 274 -0.57 -17.04 -13.25
CA LEU A 274 0.35 -16.49 -12.25
C LEU A 274 -0.46 -16.06 -11.03
N THR A 275 -0.18 -16.65 -9.87
CA THR A 275 -0.94 -16.40 -8.65
C THR A 275 -0.14 -15.52 -7.70
N SER A 276 -0.70 -14.37 -7.35
CA SER A 276 -0.21 -13.48 -6.29
C SER A 276 -1.09 -13.61 -5.06
N LYS A 277 -0.47 -13.74 -3.88
CA LYS A 277 -1.16 -13.87 -2.59
C LYS A 277 -0.48 -13.02 -1.54
N GLY A 278 -1.26 -12.65 -0.53
CA GLY A 278 -0.74 -11.94 0.61
C GLY A 278 -1.84 -11.43 1.54
N HIS A 279 -1.44 -10.59 2.46
CA HIS A 279 -2.36 -9.89 3.35
C HIS A 279 -2.69 -8.51 2.80
N CYS A 280 -3.91 -8.04 3.08
CA CYS A 280 -4.34 -6.69 2.77
C CYS A 280 -4.91 -6.03 4.03
N TYR A 281 -4.79 -4.71 4.03
CA TYR A 281 -5.26 -3.86 5.09
C TYR A 281 -5.92 -2.63 4.46
N PHE A 282 -7.11 -2.28 4.95
CA PHE A 282 -7.83 -1.09 4.54
C PHE A 282 -8.21 -0.29 5.78
N GLN A 283 -7.97 1.01 5.75
CA GLN A 283 -8.43 1.95 6.78
C GLN A 283 -9.04 3.15 6.09
N PHE A 284 -10.21 3.58 6.57
CA PHE A 284 -10.87 4.76 6.02
C PHE A 284 -11.81 5.39 7.03
N ALA A 285 -12.06 6.67 6.83
CA ALA A 285 -13.01 7.45 7.60
C ALA A 285 -14.42 7.23 7.04
N MET A 286 -15.35 6.87 7.93
CA MET A 286 -16.74 6.54 7.58
C MET A 286 -17.68 7.72 7.66
N LYS A 287 -17.63 8.42 8.77
CA LYS A 287 -18.53 9.55 9.04
C LYS A 287 -17.86 10.56 9.95
N GLN A 288 -18.39 11.76 9.86
CA GLN A 288 -18.02 12.88 10.71
C GLN A 288 -19.25 13.35 11.48
N TYR A 289 -19.07 13.73 12.73
CA TYR A 289 -20.09 14.40 13.53
C TYR A 289 -19.46 15.39 14.51
N VAL A 290 -20.29 16.29 15.01
CA VAL A 290 -19.94 17.23 16.09
C VAL A 290 -20.50 16.68 17.38
N ASP A 291 -19.64 16.42 18.36
CA ASP A 291 -20.02 16.05 19.72
C ASP A 291 -19.99 17.31 20.60
N LEU A 292 -21.07 17.55 21.34
CA LEU A 292 -21.22 18.70 22.21
C LEU A 292 -21.33 18.24 23.66
N LYS A 293 -20.51 18.84 24.54
CA LYS A 293 -20.54 18.61 25.98
C LYS A 293 -20.65 19.90 26.74
N ASP A 294 -21.75 20.06 27.47
CA ASP A 294 -22.00 21.20 28.33
C ASP A 294 -21.45 20.96 29.74
N VAL A 295 -20.78 22.00 30.28
CA VAL A 295 -20.27 22.03 31.65
C VAL A 295 -20.72 23.32 32.29
N HIS A 296 -21.45 23.26 33.44
CA HIS A 296 -21.79 24.45 34.19
C HIS A 296 -20.54 25.13 34.77
N MET A 297 -20.46 26.43 34.67
CA MET A 297 -19.29 27.23 35.09
C MET A 297 -19.00 27.12 36.58
N ASP A 298 -20.00 26.90 37.42
CA ASP A 298 -19.82 26.66 38.84
C ASP A 298 -18.97 25.39 39.11
N LEU A 299 -19.20 24.35 38.36
CA LEU A 299 -18.40 23.11 38.44
C LEU A 299 -16.97 23.28 37.94
N VAL A 300 -16.79 24.08 36.88
CA VAL A 300 -15.45 24.42 36.37
C VAL A 300 -14.68 25.22 37.41
N SER A 301 -15.31 26.20 38.07
CA SER A 301 -14.71 27.02 39.12
C SER A 301 -14.31 26.15 40.34
N GLN A 302 -15.13 25.19 40.72
CA GLN A 302 -14.82 24.23 41.78
C GLN A 302 -13.66 23.32 41.42
N ALA A 303 -13.62 22.77 40.22
CA ALA A 303 -12.53 21.90 39.74
C ALA A 303 -11.18 22.65 39.73
N ASN A 304 -11.15 23.89 39.23
CA ASN A 304 -9.97 24.74 39.21
C ASN A 304 -9.47 25.08 40.63
N ARG A 305 -10.37 25.32 41.58
CA ARG A 305 -10.02 25.54 43.01
C ARG A 305 -9.41 24.29 43.63
N LEU A 306 -9.93 23.10 43.31
CA LEU A 306 -9.38 21.83 43.81
C LEU A 306 -7.98 21.53 43.27
N GLN A 307 -7.73 21.88 42.00
CA GLN A 307 -6.39 21.74 41.40
C GLN A 307 -5.36 22.71 42.02
N MET A 308 -5.77 23.95 42.30
CA MET A 308 -4.87 24.94 42.97
C MET A 308 -4.59 24.58 44.44
N ASN A 309 -5.50 23.89 45.11
CA ASN A 309 -5.35 23.51 46.52
C ASN A 309 -4.63 22.16 46.72
N ASN A 310 -4.22 21.48 45.64
CA ASN A 310 -3.46 20.23 45.74
C ASN A 310 -2.05 20.37 45.12
N PRO A 311 -1.09 21.07 45.82
CA PRO A 311 0.27 21.28 45.31
C PRO A 311 1.17 20.07 45.58
N ARG A 312 0.65 18.83 45.68
CA ARG A 312 1.43 17.63 45.86
C ARG A 312 1.55 16.81 44.60
N GLY A 313 2.68 16.96 43.93
CA GLY A 313 3.03 16.02 42.90
C GLY A 313 4.23 16.33 42.04
N TYR A 314 5.36 16.72 42.66
CA TYR A 314 6.69 16.43 42.11
C TYR A 314 7.70 16.33 43.24
N ARG A 315 8.03 15.12 43.59
CA ARG A 315 9.31 14.69 44.13
C ARG A 315 9.71 13.44 43.38
#